data_3057fcc84e49ce802ab53ca814e3dad9
#
_entry.id   3057fcc84e49ce802ab53ca814e3dad9
#
_cell.length_a   1.000
_cell.length_b   1.000
_cell.length_c   1.000
_cell.angle_alpha   90.00
_cell.angle_beta   90.00
_cell.angle_gamma   90.00
#
_symmetry.space_group_name_H-M   'P 1'
#
loop_
_entity.id
_entity.type
_entity.pdbx_description
1 polymer ?
#
loop_
_entity_poly.entity_id
_entity_poly.type
_entity_poly.pdbx_seq_one_letter_code
_entity_poly.pdbx_strand_id
1 'polypeptide(L)'
;FQDPKLNATLDTTNQPGATSELWRETSAIGCLQVQNDWIQCGPWGNPKEKGMGIGWGYNQTAAAEYGLWVNQKGKRFVNELANRKVRADAIMVQQQMGNKCYAICNEPNMKPLEKQRPGHLQRMLDMKIIAKYNTLDEAAKSVGIDPATLQATVKQMDQAVAQYKDKTEPEWGTYINHDRQPL
;
A
#
# COMPACT_ATOMS: atom_id res chain seq x y z
N PHE A 1 21.66 -9.23 11.75
CA PHE A 1 20.73 -8.45 10.94
C PHE A 1 21.45 -7.85 9.77
N GLN A 2 20.93 -8.10 8.61
CA GLN A 2 21.63 -7.93 7.35
C GLN A 2 21.32 -6.59 6.68
N ASP A 3 20.21 -5.93 7.05
CA ASP A 3 19.93 -4.55 6.67
C ASP A 3 19.81 -3.69 7.93
N PRO A 4 20.76 -2.75 8.16
CA PRO A 4 20.77 -1.89 9.35
C PRO A 4 19.59 -0.90 9.40
N LYS A 5 18.86 -0.72 8.30
CA LYS A 5 17.67 0.12 8.25
C LYS A 5 16.44 -0.58 8.83
N LEU A 6 16.48 -1.89 8.99
CA LEU A 6 15.40 -2.70 9.52
C LEU A 6 15.68 -3.08 10.96
N ASN A 7 14.67 -3.13 11.78
CA ASN A 7 14.79 -3.52 13.19
C ASN A 7 13.94 -4.77 13.49
N ALA A 8 14.17 -5.38 14.64
CA ALA A 8 13.51 -6.60 15.07
C ALA A 8 12.01 -6.43 15.37
N THR A 9 11.48 -5.20 15.36
CA THR A 9 10.07 -4.90 15.58
C THR A 9 9.25 -4.93 14.31
N LEU A 10 9.90 -5.00 13.13
CA LEU A 10 9.21 -5.17 11.87
C LEU A 10 8.51 -6.52 11.84
N ASP A 11 7.24 -6.48 11.51
CA ASP A 11 6.43 -7.67 11.40
C ASP A 11 6.79 -8.45 10.12
N THR A 12 6.71 -9.78 10.18
CA THR A 12 7.04 -10.64 9.04
C THR A 12 5.79 -11.12 8.32
N THR A 13 5.86 -11.18 7.00
CA THR A 13 4.83 -11.82 6.16
C THR A 13 5.16 -13.28 5.83
N ASN A 14 6.27 -13.81 6.35
CA ASN A 14 6.64 -15.21 6.15
C ASN A 14 5.66 -16.15 6.86
N GLN A 15 5.49 -17.32 6.29
CA GLN A 15 4.74 -18.39 6.95
C GLN A 15 5.47 -18.85 8.22
N PRO A 16 4.75 -19.27 9.27
CA PRO A 16 5.34 -19.70 10.54
C PRO A 16 6.39 -20.81 10.40
N GLY A 17 6.26 -21.66 9.38
CA GLY A 17 7.22 -22.73 9.07
C GLY A 17 8.51 -22.25 8.36
N ALA A 18 8.64 -20.97 8.02
CA ALA A 18 9.86 -20.42 7.40
C ALA A 18 10.90 -20.09 8.48
N THR A 19 11.50 -21.10 9.08
CA THR A 19 12.39 -21.01 10.25
C THR A 19 13.86 -20.86 9.88
N SER A 20 14.19 -20.80 8.58
CA SER A 20 15.56 -20.69 8.05
C SER A 20 16.49 -21.85 8.44
N GLU A 21 15.96 -23.03 8.69
CA GLU A 21 16.72 -24.23 9.08
C GLU A 21 17.71 -24.63 7.99
N LEU A 22 17.24 -24.79 6.76
CA LEU A 22 18.12 -25.15 5.64
C LEU A 22 19.23 -24.11 5.42
N TRP A 23 18.94 -22.82 5.61
CA TRP A 23 19.93 -21.77 5.51
C TRP A 23 21.03 -21.91 6.58
N ARG A 24 20.68 -22.27 7.81
CA ARG A 24 21.64 -22.52 8.89
C ARG A 24 22.51 -23.74 8.61
N GLU A 25 21.90 -24.85 8.19
CA GLU A 25 22.63 -26.09 7.88
C GLU A 25 23.57 -25.90 6.70
N THR A 26 23.13 -25.26 5.62
CA THR A 26 23.99 -25.00 4.47
C THR A 26 25.12 -24.03 4.79
N SER A 27 24.88 -23.03 5.67
CA SER A 27 25.94 -22.17 6.17
C SER A 27 26.99 -22.94 6.96
N ALA A 28 26.58 -23.87 7.82
CA ALA A 28 27.46 -24.67 8.66
C ALA A 28 28.42 -25.57 7.84
N ILE A 29 28.00 -25.99 6.67
CA ILE A 29 28.85 -26.79 5.75
C ILE A 29 29.61 -25.94 4.72
N GLY A 30 29.61 -24.63 4.88
CA GLY A 30 30.41 -23.70 4.07
C GLY A 30 29.80 -23.29 2.72
N CYS A 31 28.50 -23.48 2.51
CA CYS A 31 27.84 -22.96 1.31
C CYS A 31 27.92 -21.42 1.26
N LEU A 32 28.23 -20.89 0.08
CA LEU A 32 28.27 -19.45 -0.15
C LEU A 32 26.86 -18.84 0.03
N GLN A 33 26.78 -17.80 0.83
CA GLN A 33 25.58 -17.01 1.00
C GLN A 33 25.68 -15.71 0.25
N VAL A 34 24.64 -15.37 -0.50
CA VAL A 34 24.59 -14.16 -1.33
C VAL A 34 23.34 -13.38 -1.01
N GLN A 35 23.40 -12.04 -1.19
CA GLN A 35 22.26 -11.13 -1.09
C GLN A 35 21.51 -11.19 0.27
N ASN A 36 22.20 -11.49 1.34
CA ASN A 36 21.63 -11.58 2.68
C ASN A 36 21.08 -10.24 3.20
N ASP A 37 21.52 -9.13 2.63
CA ASP A 37 21.08 -7.76 2.88
C ASP A 37 19.85 -7.34 2.03
N TRP A 38 19.42 -8.20 1.10
CA TRP A 38 18.29 -7.93 0.23
C TRP A 38 16.99 -8.43 0.85
N ILE A 39 16.47 -7.65 1.80
CA ILE A 39 15.20 -7.95 2.44
C ILE A 39 14.08 -7.24 1.69
N GLN A 40 13.07 -7.99 1.27
CA GLN A 40 11.89 -7.43 0.63
C GLN A 40 10.90 -6.93 1.69
N CYS A 41 10.72 -5.62 1.76
CA CYS A 41 9.62 -5.02 2.53
C CYS A 41 8.35 -4.97 1.69
N GLY A 42 7.22 -5.33 2.30
CA GLY A 42 5.90 -5.21 1.69
C GLY A 42 5.26 -3.86 2.04
N PRO A 43 4.71 -3.12 1.06
CA PRO A 43 4.12 -1.80 1.29
C PRO A 43 2.64 -1.89 1.75
N TRP A 44 2.27 -2.85 2.56
CA TRP A 44 0.87 -3.11 2.93
C TRP A 44 0.63 -3.38 4.40
N GLY A 45 1.61 -3.12 5.24
CA GLY A 45 1.44 -3.26 6.69
C GLY A 45 0.33 -2.35 7.21
N ASN A 46 -0.54 -2.91 8.04
CA ASN A 46 -1.58 -2.17 8.73
C ASN A 46 -1.29 -2.22 10.24
N PRO A 47 -1.24 -1.09 10.96
CA PRO A 47 -0.93 -1.08 12.38
C PRO A 47 -1.93 -1.86 13.27
N LYS A 48 -3.11 -2.20 12.74
CA LYS A 48 -4.13 -3.00 13.42
C LYS A 48 -3.99 -4.51 13.18
N GLU A 49 -3.07 -4.92 12.32
CA GLU A 49 -2.87 -6.31 11.93
C GLU A 49 -1.40 -6.70 12.10
N LYS A 50 -1.15 -7.99 12.27
CA LYS A 50 0.20 -8.56 12.24
C LYS A 50 0.43 -9.32 10.93
N GLY A 51 1.68 -9.34 10.50
CA GLY A 51 2.08 -10.02 9.27
C GLY A 51 1.45 -9.38 8.04
N MET A 52 0.96 -10.20 7.13
CA MET A 52 0.30 -9.72 5.93
C MET A 52 -1.12 -9.21 6.21
N GLY A 53 -1.80 -9.75 7.22
CA GLY A 53 -3.17 -9.42 7.55
C GLY A 53 -4.15 -9.67 6.39
N ILE A 54 -5.32 -9.06 6.44
CA ILE A 54 -6.30 -9.07 5.34
C ILE A 54 -6.33 -7.74 4.56
N GLY A 55 -5.83 -6.66 5.14
CA GLY A 55 -5.80 -5.32 4.52
C GLY A 55 -4.94 -5.24 3.25
N TRP A 56 -4.02 -6.18 3.05
CA TRP A 56 -3.18 -6.21 1.85
C TRP A 56 -4.01 -6.27 0.55
N GLY A 57 -5.14 -6.98 0.55
CA GLY A 57 -6.03 -7.05 -0.60
C GLY A 57 -6.56 -5.69 -1.00
N TYR A 58 -6.99 -4.87 -0.03
CA TYR A 58 -7.36 -3.49 -0.27
C TYR A 58 -6.20 -2.67 -0.86
N ASN A 59 -5.03 -2.73 -0.22
CA ASN A 59 -3.88 -1.94 -0.64
C ASN A 59 -3.35 -2.31 -2.02
N GLN A 60 -3.36 -3.60 -2.38
CA GLN A 60 -2.77 -4.08 -3.64
C GLN A 60 -3.78 -4.10 -4.79
N THR A 61 -4.99 -4.58 -4.57
CA THR A 61 -5.96 -4.80 -5.65
C THR A 61 -6.86 -3.59 -5.86
N ALA A 62 -7.25 -2.90 -4.79
CA ALA A 62 -8.13 -1.74 -4.93
C ALA A 62 -7.35 -0.44 -4.96
N ALA A 63 -6.69 -0.09 -3.86
CA ALA A 63 -6.09 1.23 -3.73
C ALA A 63 -4.83 1.43 -4.58
N ALA A 64 -4.08 0.37 -4.91
CA ALA A 64 -2.94 0.52 -5.81
C ALA A 64 -3.36 0.63 -7.28
N GLU A 65 -4.30 -0.21 -7.72
CA GLU A 65 -4.71 -0.26 -9.13
C GLU A 65 -5.78 0.78 -9.48
N TYR A 66 -6.65 1.08 -8.54
CA TYR A 66 -7.86 1.89 -8.78
C TYR A 66 -8.02 3.07 -7.82
N GLY A 67 -7.20 3.18 -6.81
CA GLY A 67 -7.27 4.22 -5.79
C GLY A 67 -6.06 5.16 -5.78
N LEU A 68 -5.73 5.71 -4.63
CA LEU A 68 -4.70 6.71 -4.46
C LEU A 68 -3.99 6.52 -3.11
N TRP A 69 -2.67 6.66 -3.08
CA TRP A 69 -1.89 6.67 -1.85
C TRP A 69 -1.45 8.09 -1.51
N VAL A 70 -1.82 8.55 -0.32
CA VAL A 70 -1.49 9.88 0.17
C VAL A 70 -0.78 9.84 1.52
N ASN A 71 0.05 10.83 1.79
CA ASN A 71 0.68 11.04 3.09
C ASN A 71 -0.22 11.87 4.02
N GLN A 72 0.24 12.10 5.25
CA GLN A 72 -0.46 12.92 6.26
C GLN A 72 -0.79 14.35 5.79
N LYS A 73 -0.10 14.86 4.77
CA LYS A 73 -0.35 16.18 4.18
C LYS A 73 -1.38 16.15 3.04
N GLY A 74 -2.03 15.00 2.80
CA GLY A 74 -3.00 14.84 1.70
C GLY A 74 -2.38 14.82 0.31
N LYS A 75 -1.07 14.62 0.19
CA LYS A 75 -0.35 14.60 -1.09
C LYS A 75 0.01 13.18 -1.48
N ARG A 76 -0.14 12.86 -2.76
CA ARG A 76 0.42 11.67 -3.38
C ARG A 76 1.93 11.68 -3.21
N PHE A 77 2.56 10.53 -2.98
CA PHE A 77 3.98 10.46 -2.67
C PHE A 77 4.72 9.32 -3.37
N VAL A 78 4.04 8.50 -4.16
CA VAL A 78 4.63 7.38 -4.88
C VAL A 78 3.74 6.92 -6.03
N ASN A 79 4.31 6.28 -7.03
CA ASN A 79 3.55 5.47 -7.98
C ASN A 79 3.02 4.21 -7.27
N GLU A 80 1.71 4.07 -7.16
CA GLU A 80 1.04 2.98 -6.46
C GLU A 80 1.28 1.60 -7.12
N LEU A 81 1.63 1.58 -8.41
CA LEU A 81 1.94 0.37 -9.18
C LEU A 81 3.44 0.08 -9.29
N ALA A 82 4.31 0.94 -8.74
CA ALA A 82 5.74 0.67 -8.69
C ALA A 82 6.04 -0.66 -7.98
N ASN A 83 7.24 -1.19 -8.16
CA ASN A 83 7.64 -2.41 -7.48
C ASN A 83 7.59 -2.25 -5.94
N ARG A 84 7.55 -3.37 -5.23
CA ARG A 84 7.38 -3.41 -3.78
C ARG A 84 8.43 -2.58 -3.04
N LYS A 85 9.69 -2.66 -3.48
CA LYS A 85 10.78 -1.92 -2.84
C LYS A 85 10.58 -0.42 -2.94
N VAL A 86 10.29 0.10 -4.12
CA VAL A 86 10.05 1.54 -4.34
C VAL A 86 8.92 2.05 -3.45
N ARG A 87 7.81 1.31 -3.40
CA ARG A 87 6.66 1.68 -2.56
C ARG A 87 6.97 1.62 -1.08
N ALA A 88 7.65 0.56 -0.63
CA ALA A 88 8.03 0.40 0.78
C ALA A 88 9.03 1.47 1.22
N ASP A 89 10.04 1.75 0.40
CA ASP A 89 11.03 2.80 0.68
C ASP A 89 10.34 4.18 0.76
N ALA A 90 9.40 4.48 -0.14
CA ALA A 90 8.64 5.72 -0.10
C ALA A 90 7.79 5.86 1.19
N ILE A 91 7.15 4.79 1.64
CA ILE A 91 6.43 4.77 2.93
C ILE A 91 7.41 5.01 4.09
N MET A 92 8.55 4.32 4.11
CA MET A 92 9.56 4.51 5.17
C MET A 92 10.06 5.95 5.24
N VAL A 93 10.29 6.59 4.09
CA VAL A 93 10.67 8.01 4.03
C VAL A 93 9.58 8.89 4.64
N GLN A 94 8.30 8.65 4.31
CA GLN A 94 7.21 9.40 4.93
C GLN A 94 7.16 9.21 6.44
N GLN A 95 7.34 7.98 6.93
CA GLN A 95 7.36 7.67 8.35
C GLN A 95 8.54 8.33 9.08
N GLN A 96 9.72 8.36 8.48
CA GLN A 96 10.89 9.09 9.03
C GLN A 96 10.66 10.59 9.15
N MET A 97 9.84 11.15 8.25
CA MET A 97 9.39 12.55 8.30
C MET A 97 8.23 12.77 9.30
N GLY A 98 7.80 11.74 10.03
CA GLY A 98 6.68 11.80 10.97
C GLY A 98 5.29 11.74 10.31
N ASN A 99 5.21 11.48 9.01
CA ASN A 99 3.94 11.37 8.29
C ASN A 99 3.37 9.96 8.37
N LYS A 100 2.07 9.85 8.53
CA LYS A 100 1.31 8.62 8.26
C LYS A 100 0.98 8.55 6.76
N CYS A 101 0.76 7.34 6.26
CA CYS A 101 0.35 7.07 4.89
C CYS A 101 -1.03 6.44 4.87
N TYR A 102 -1.84 6.81 3.90
CA TYR A 102 -3.21 6.34 3.74
C TYR A 102 -3.45 5.88 2.31
N ALA A 103 -4.23 4.83 2.15
CA ALA A 103 -4.71 4.35 0.86
C ALA A 103 -6.20 4.67 0.76
N ILE A 104 -6.62 5.32 -0.32
CA ILE A 104 -7.98 5.79 -0.55
C ILE A 104 -8.51 5.13 -1.82
N CYS A 105 -9.75 4.66 -1.76
CA CYS A 105 -10.46 4.11 -2.91
C CYS A 105 -11.95 4.35 -2.74
N ASN A 106 -12.67 4.63 -3.81
CA ASN A 106 -14.13 4.74 -3.79
C ASN A 106 -14.82 3.39 -4.06
N GLU A 107 -16.11 3.33 -3.80
CA GLU A 107 -16.90 2.11 -3.92
C GLU A 107 -16.94 1.52 -5.35
N PRO A 108 -17.07 2.29 -6.44
CA PRO A 108 -16.98 1.76 -7.79
C PRO A 108 -15.67 1.03 -8.07
N ASN A 109 -14.56 1.57 -7.60
CA ASN A 109 -13.21 1.04 -7.77
C ASN A 109 -12.90 -0.16 -6.85
N MET A 110 -13.78 -0.48 -5.90
CA MET A 110 -13.69 -1.68 -5.05
C MET A 110 -14.26 -2.95 -5.70
N LYS A 111 -15.05 -2.82 -6.78
CA LYS A 111 -15.69 -3.96 -7.46
C LYS A 111 -14.72 -5.06 -7.90
N PRO A 112 -13.52 -4.77 -8.45
CA PRO A 112 -12.57 -5.81 -8.81
C PRO A 112 -12.11 -6.65 -7.60
N LEU A 113 -11.87 -6.01 -6.45
CA LEU A 113 -11.53 -6.73 -5.23
C LEU A 113 -12.68 -7.63 -4.76
N GLU A 114 -13.89 -7.11 -4.74
CA GLU A 114 -15.05 -7.87 -4.29
C GLU A 114 -15.36 -9.04 -5.24
N LYS A 115 -15.14 -8.88 -6.55
CA LYS A 115 -15.24 -9.97 -7.53
C LYS A 115 -14.21 -11.07 -7.29
N GLN A 116 -12.96 -10.72 -6.97
CA GLN A 116 -11.89 -11.67 -6.70
C GLN A 116 -12.05 -12.35 -5.34
N ARG A 117 -12.61 -11.65 -4.36
CA ARG A 117 -12.72 -12.07 -2.95
C ARG A 117 -14.05 -11.64 -2.37
N PRO A 118 -15.15 -12.35 -2.69
CA PRO A 118 -16.49 -12.00 -2.20
C PRO A 118 -16.54 -11.92 -0.67
N GLY A 119 -17.17 -10.86 -0.15
CA GLY A 119 -17.29 -10.59 1.28
C GLY A 119 -16.02 -10.07 1.98
N HIS A 120 -14.92 -9.92 1.24
CA HIS A 120 -13.65 -9.45 1.82
C HIS A 120 -13.75 -7.99 2.28
N LEU A 121 -14.42 -7.13 1.52
CA LEU A 121 -14.66 -5.73 1.86
C LEU A 121 -15.45 -5.61 3.17
N GLN A 122 -16.55 -6.33 3.29
CA GLN A 122 -17.38 -6.30 4.50
C GLN A 122 -16.59 -6.78 5.71
N ARG A 123 -15.83 -7.87 5.57
CA ARG A 123 -14.97 -8.36 6.66
C ARG A 123 -13.94 -7.32 7.13
N MET A 124 -13.31 -6.59 6.20
CA MET A 124 -12.37 -5.52 6.56
C MET A 124 -13.05 -4.36 7.30
N LEU A 125 -14.28 -4.00 6.92
CA LEU A 125 -15.09 -3.00 7.61
C LEU A 125 -15.46 -3.46 9.03
N ASP A 126 -15.95 -4.69 9.19
CA ASP A 126 -16.34 -5.27 10.48
C ASP A 126 -15.15 -5.33 11.45
N MET A 127 -13.97 -5.68 10.94
CA MET A 127 -12.71 -5.69 11.69
C MET A 127 -12.10 -4.29 11.87
N LYS A 128 -12.72 -3.24 11.32
CA LYS A 128 -12.22 -1.86 11.36
C LYS A 128 -10.81 -1.69 10.79
N ILE A 129 -10.41 -2.56 9.86
CA ILE A 129 -9.14 -2.46 9.11
C ILE A 129 -9.20 -1.28 8.16
N ILE A 130 -10.33 -1.11 7.50
CA ILE A 130 -10.67 0.06 6.70
C ILE A 130 -11.89 0.76 7.31
N ALA A 131 -12.13 2.00 6.88
CA ALA A 131 -13.31 2.77 7.26
C ALA A 131 -14.00 3.31 6.00
N LYS A 132 -15.32 3.39 6.02
CA LYS A 132 -16.14 3.98 4.95
C LYS A 132 -16.65 5.35 5.40
N TYR A 133 -16.59 6.32 4.51
CA TYR A 133 -17.06 7.68 4.70
C TYR A 133 -17.97 8.06 3.53
N ASN A 134 -18.92 8.95 3.75
CA ASN A 134 -19.85 9.40 2.69
C ASN A 134 -19.20 10.46 1.79
N THR A 135 -18.23 11.20 2.33
CA THR A 135 -17.55 12.28 1.59
C THR A 135 -16.04 12.21 1.80
N LEU A 136 -15.29 12.75 0.83
CA LEU A 136 -13.84 12.91 0.93
C LEU A 136 -13.43 13.81 2.11
N ASP A 137 -14.26 14.82 2.41
CA ASP A 137 -14.03 15.72 3.55
C ASP A 137 -14.12 15.02 4.90
N GLU A 138 -15.11 14.14 5.07
CA GLU A 138 -15.23 13.31 6.28
C GLU A 138 -14.01 12.41 6.42
N ALA A 139 -13.60 11.75 5.33
CA ALA A 139 -12.42 10.91 5.32
C ALA A 139 -11.15 11.72 5.70
N ALA A 140 -10.94 12.88 5.08
CA ALA A 140 -9.81 13.76 5.37
C ALA A 140 -9.76 14.17 6.84
N LYS A 141 -10.88 14.69 7.36
CA LYS A 141 -11.01 15.15 8.77
C LYS A 141 -10.76 14.01 9.76
N SER A 142 -11.22 12.79 9.47
CA SER A 142 -11.08 11.63 10.36
C SER A 142 -9.63 11.25 10.63
N VAL A 143 -8.73 11.58 9.72
CA VAL A 143 -7.29 11.27 9.80
C VAL A 143 -6.41 12.52 9.94
N GLY A 144 -7.02 13.69 10.12
CA GLY A 144 -6.32 14.96 10.33
C GLY A 144 -5.62 15.50 9.07
N ILE A 145 -6.17 15.21 7.88
CA ILE A 145 -5.73 15.79 6.62
C ILE A 145 -6.60 17.02 6.30
N ASP A 146 -5.98 18.06 5.75
CA ASP A 146 -6.72 19.22 5.23
C ASP A 146 -7.60 18.81 4.03
N PRO A 147 -8.94 18.97 4.13
CA PRO A 147 -9.86 18.54 3.07
C PRO A 147 -9.58 19.20 1.72
N ALA A 148 -9.24 20.48 1.69
CA ALA A 148 -8.99 21.20 0.43
C ALA A 148 -7.75 20.64 -0.28
N THR A 149 -6.71 20.31 0.48
CA THR A 149 -5.50 19.68 -0.07
C THR A 149 -5.79 18.29 -0.62
N LEU A 150 -6.56 17.46 0.11
CA LEU A 150 -6.91 16.12 -0.35
C LEU A 150 -7.79 16.19 -1.61
N GLN A 151 -8.79 17.07 -1.64
CA GLN A 151 -9.64 17.30 -2.83
C GLN A 151 -8.80 17.70 -4.05
N ALA A 152 -7.83 18.61 -3.88
CA ALA A 152 -6.94 18.99 -4.98
C ALA A 152 -6.10 17.82 -5.50
N THR A 153 -5.61 16.95 -4.62
CA THR A 153 -4.84 15.76 -4.99
C THR A 153 -5.72 14.73 -5.72
N VAL A 154 -6.94 14.50 -5.24
CA VAL A 154 -7.92 13.62 -5.91
C VAL A 154 -8.29 14.18 -7.28
N LYS A 155 -8.56 15.47 -7.38
CA LYS A 155 -8.87 16.12 -8.67
C LYS A 155 -7.74 15.96 -9.70
N GLN A 156 -6.47 16.06 -9.30
CA GLN A 156 -5.34 15.79 -10.19
C GLN A 156 -5.35 14.34 -10.69
N MET A 157 -5.62 13.38 -9.80
CA MET A 157 -5.75 11.98 -10.19
C MET A 157 -6.93 11.74 -11.13
N ASP A 158 -8.09 12.34 -10.87
CA ASP A 158 -9.27 12.22 -11.72
C ASP A 158 -9.02 12.78 -13.14
N GLN A 159 -8.27 13.88 -13.24
CA GLN A 159 -7.82 14.42 -14.52
C GLN A 159 -6.88 13.44 -15.23
N ALA A 160 -5.96 12.80 -14.50
CA ALA A 160 -5.09 11.78 -15.07
C ALA A 160 -5.90 10.55 -15.53
N VAL A 161 -6.89 10.11 -14.77
CA VAL A 161 -7.81 9.02 -15.15
C VAL A 161 -8.56 9.36 -16.45
N ALA A 162 -9.05 10.58 -16.58
CA ALA A 162 -9.76 11.01 -17.80
C ALA A 162 -8.85 11.07 -19.04
N GLN A 163 -7.59 11.49 -18.84
CA GLN A 163 -6.66 11.76 -19.94
C GLN A 163 -5.82 10.56 -20.38
N TYR A 164 -5.47 9.68 -19.44
CA TYR A 164 -4.47 8.62 -19.66
C TYR A 164 -5.03 7.20 -19.52
N LYS A 165 -6.33 7.01 -19.73
CA LYS A 165 -6.93 5.67 -19.74
C LYS A 165 -6.18 4.72 -20.67
N ASP A 166 -5.82 3.52 -20.19
CA ASP A 166 -4.97 2.53 -20.87
C ASP A 166 -3.55 3.04 -21.24
N LYS A 167 -3.08 4.07 -20.54
CA LYS A 167 -1.75 4.65 -20.72
C LYS A 167 -1.08 4.95 -19.39
N THR A 168 0.20 5.21 -19.44
CA THR A 168 0.99 5.67 -18.30
C THR A 168 0.87 7.19 -18.17
N GLU A 169 0.43 7.68 -17.01
CA GLU A 169 0.42 9.11 -16.73
C GLU A 169 1.87 9.61 -16.45
N PRO A 170 2.23 10.83 -16.88
CA PRO A 170 3.64 11.24 -16.91
C PRO A 170 4.20 11.70 -15.57
N GLU A 171 3.37 12.11 -14.61
CA GLU A 171 3.84 12.72 -13.36
C GLU A 171 4.51 11.69 -12.45
N TRP A 172 3.87 10.52 -12.26
CA TRP A 172 4.34 9.44 -11.39
C TRP A 172 4.67 8.15 -12.13
N GLY A 173 4.38 8.09 -13.44
CA GLY A 173 4.57 6.89 -14.24
C GLY A 173 3.58 5.77 -13.90
N THR A 174 2.40 6.10 -13.39
CA THR A 174 1.38 5.11 -13.05
C THR A 174 0.55 4.77 -14.28
N TYR A 175 0.42 3.48 -14.57
CA TYR A 175 -0.50 3.01 -15.59
C TYR A 175 -1.96 3.16 -15.12
N ILE A 176 -2.78 3.83 -15.91
CA ILE A 176 -4.21 4.04 -15.62
C ILE A 176 -5.03 2.92 -16.24
N ASN A 177 -5.55 2.06 -15.42
CA ASN A 177 -6.38 0.92 -15.82
C ASN A 177 -7.66 1.36 -16.55
N HIS A 178 -8.07 0.59 -17.56
CA HIS A 178 -9.28 0.86 -18.34
C HIS A 178 -10.54 1.05 -17.47
N ASP A 179 -10.71 0.17 -16.49
CA ASP A 179 -11.90 0.15 -15.62
C ASP A 179 -11.85 1.14 -14.46
N ARG A 180 -10.72 1.84 -14.27
CA ARG A 180 -10.56 2.80 -13.19
C ARG A 180 -11.55 3.96 -13.37
N GLN A 181 -12.32 4.22 -12.32
CA GLN A 181 -13.25 5.35 -12.24
C GLN A 181 -12.60 6.51 -11.47
N PRO A 182 -13.02 7.76 -11.71
CA PRO A 182 -12.69 8.90 -10.84
C PRO A 182 -13.02 8.60 -9.37
N LEU A 183 -12.25 9.17 -8.44
CA LEU A 183 -12.39 8.93 -6.99
C LEU A 183 -13.48 9.78 -6.34
#